data_bd8b82b9eac30f5182c6e515d32e771f
#
_entry.id   bd8b82b9eac30f5182c6e515d32e771f
#
_cell.length_a   1.000
_cell.length_b   1.000
_cell.length_c   1.000
_cell.angle_alpha   90.00
_cell.angle_beta   90.00
_cell.angle_gamma   90.00
#
_symmetry.space_group_name_H-M   'P 1'
#
loop_
_entity.id
_entity.type
_entity.pdbx_description
1 polymer ?
#
loop_
_entity_poly.entity_id
_entity_poly.type
_entity_poly.pdbx_seq_one_letter_code
_entity_poly.pdbx_strand_id
1 'polypeptide(L)'
;MLVLSAYALDFIYTNVFEKSVPRTKFQNFRALKNQSIDYVFLGSSRVENGISPEVIKNKTGKKAFNLGFQASKMSDIHLILQLLDEYKIKYEKAFIQVDYIFNIENGFSNVLSYEILPFINENQLISNHCQLNDKVNFWKNKNVPFYRYSITSQKIGIREVVSNLMEKKTPVNENKGYSPLYGNFSGGKYALPNSINSKNKYYDLVVKYCLNHKKEVVFFTAPFRILNNDFSFVQKLETKIPELKNFSNELPNNKYFQNNNHLNHDGAIVFTNILIEKLKL
;
A
#
# COMPACT_ATOMS: atom_id res chain seq x y z
N MET A 1 19.66 -24.31 26.43
CA MET A 1 18.19 -24.50 26.31
C MET A 1 17.48 -23.27 25.73
N LEU A 2 17.60 -22.08 26.30
CA LEU A 2 16.94 -20.84 25.81
C LEU A 2 17.22 -20.51 24.32
N VAL A 3 18.47 -20.65 23.87
CA VAL A 3 18.85 -20.34 22.48
C VAL A 3 18.16 -21.28 21.48
N LEU A 4 18.14 -22.58 21.78
CA LEU A 4 17.44 -23.57 20.94
C LEU A 4 15.94 -23.29 20.87
N SER A 5 15.33 -22.90 22.00
CA SER A 5 13.92 -22.52 22.03
C SER A 5 13.64 -21.28 21.16
N ALA A 6 14.54 -20.29 21.15
CA ALA A 6 14.40 -19.11 20.30
C ALA A 6 14.46 -19.47 18.81
N TYR A 7 15.36 -20.38 18.38
CA TYR A 7 15.40 -20.87 17.01
C TYR A 7 14.13 -21.65 16.63
N ALA A 8 13.64 -22.50 17.52
CA ALA A 8 12.41 -23.25 17.29
C ALA A 8 11.20 -22.34 17.13
N LEU A 9 11.07 -21.33 18.00
CA LEU A 9 10.00 -20.34 17.92
C LEU A 9 10.11 -19.49 16.64
N ASP A 10 11.30 -19.03 16.29
CA ASP A 10 11.53 -18.27 15.06
C ASP A 10 11.08 -19.07 13.83
N PHE A 11 11.48 -20.34 13.77
CA PHE A 11 11.10 -21.25 12.70
C PHE A 11 9.57 -21.46 12.64
N ILE A 12 8.94 -21.74 13.78
CA ILE A 12 7.48 -21.98 13.84
C ILE A 12 6.71 -20.74 13.37
N TYR A 13 7.04 -19.55 13.91
CA TYR A 13 6.35 -18.31 13.54
C TYR A 13 6.55 -17.98 12.06
N THR A 14 7.79 -18.06 11.58
CA THR A 14 8.09 -17.81 10.16
C THR A 14 7.30 -18.75 9.25
N ASN A 15 7.30 -20.06 9.54
CA ASN A 15 6.52 -21.02 8.76
C ASN A 15 5.02 -20.73 8.76
N VAL A 16 4.45 -20.30 9.90
CA VAL A 16 3.04 -19.92 9.95
C VAL A 16 2.76 -18.74 9.03
N PHE A 17 3.57 -17.67 9.09
CA PHE A 17 3.39 -16.52 8.19
C PHE A 17 3.61 -16.84 6.71
N GLU A 18 4.50 -17.77 6.41
CA GLU A 18 4.82 -18.15 5.03
C GLU A 18 3.80 -19.07 4.39
N LYS A 19 3.22 -20.01 5.15
CA LYS A 19 2.47 -21.14 4.62
C LYS A 19 0.98 -21.17 4.96
N SER A 20 0.54 -20.42 5.97
CA SER A 20 -0.89 -20.36 6.29
C SER A 20 -1.69 -19.55 5.26
N VAL A 21 -3.00 -19.66 5.32
CA VAL A 21 -3.92 -18.84 4.53
C VAL A 21 -3.60 -17.35 4.79
N PRO A 22 -3.39 -16.54 3.75
CA PRO A 22 -3.03 -15.15 3.89
C PRO A 22 -4.03 -14.35 4.73
N ARG A 23 -3.55 -13.57 5.69
CA ARG A 23 -4.37 -12.71 6.54
C ARG A 23 -4.00 -11.23 6.40
N THR A 24 -2.71 -10.91 6.39
CA THR A 24 -2.23 -9.55 6.19
C THR A 24 -2.24 -9.19 4.69
N LYS A 25 -2.19 -7.92 4.39
CA LYS A 25 -2.13 -7.47 2.99
C LYS A 25 -0.86 -7.98 2.31
N PHE A 26 0.27 -7.97 3.00
CA PHE A 26 1.51 -8.46 2.43
C PHE A 26 1.49 -9.97 2.17
N GLN A 27 0.88 -10.78 3.06
CA GLN A 27 0.66 -12.21 2.78
C GLN A 27 -0.23 -12.41 1.55
N ASN A 28 -1.30 -11.63 1.41
CA ASN A 28 -2.17 -11.68 0.22
C ASN A 28 -1.41 -11.30 -1.06
N PHE A 29 -0.57 -10.28 -0.99
CA PHE A 29 0.30 -9.91 -2.10
C PHE A 29 1.27 -11.03 -2.46
N ARG A 30 1.93 -11.67 -1.48
CA ARG A 30 2.81 -12.83 -1.70
C ARG A 30 2.07 -14.01 -2.32
N ALA A 31 0.81 -14.23 -1.97
CA ALA A 31 -0.01 -15.30 -2.53
C ALA A 31 -0.31 -15.12 -4.03
N LEU A 32 -0.05 -13.92 -4.59
CA LEU A 32 -0.16 -13.66 -6.03
C LEU A 32 1.09 -14.11 -6.84
N LYS A 33 2.11 -14.69 -6.20
CA LYS A 33 3.32 -15.17 -6.90
C LYS A 33 2.96 -16.03 -8.10
N ASN A 34 3.61 -15.76 -9.24
CA ASN A 34 3.42 -16.43 -10.53
C ASN A 34 1.99 -16.30 -11.13
N GLN A 35 1.17 -15.39 -10.64
CA GLN A 35 -0.17 -15.14 -11.16
C GLN A 35 -0.20 -13.94 -12.13
N SER A 36 -1.31 -13.82 -12.86
CA SER A 36 -1.60 -12.67 -13.72
C SER A 36 -2.80 -11.89 -13.20
N ILE A 37 -2.65 -10.58 -13.18
CA ILE A 37 -3.66 -9.60 -12.77
C ILE A 37 -3.68 -8.53 -13.85
N ASP A 38 -4.87 -8.00 -14.22
CA ASP A 38 -4.90 -6.95 -15.24
C ASP A 38 -4.40 -5.62 -14.64
N TYR A 39 -4.91 -5.24 -13.47
CA TYR A 39 -4.60 -3.94 -12.86
C TYR A 39 -4.10 -4.05 -11.43
N VAL A 40 -3.05 -3.30 -11.10
CA VAL A 40 -2.56 -3.14 -9.73
C VAL A 40 -2.62 -1.66 -9.32
N PHE A 41 -3.13 -1.40 -8.12
CA PHE A 41 -3.22 -0.05 -7.55
C PHE A 41 -2.28 0.08 -6.36
N LEU A 42 -1.29 0.98 -6.48
CA LEU A 42 -0.27 1.22 -5.46
C LEU A 42 -0.46 2.61 -4.84
N GLY A 43 -0.24 2.70 -3.55
CA GLY A 43 -0.36 3.98 -2.84
C GLY A 43 -0.47 3.81 -1.34
N SER A 44 -1.00 4.86 -0.70
CA SER A 44 -1.22 4.92 0.75
C SER A 44 -2.60 4.36 1.15
N SER A 45 -3.03 4.66 2.38
CA SER A 45 -4.40 4.39 2.84
C SER A 45 -5.48 4.96 1.93
N ARG A 46 -5.17 5.99 1.14
CA ARG A 46 -6.12 6.58 0.19
C ARG A 46 -6.41 5.66 -1.00
N VAL A 47 -5.47 4.80 -1.37
CA VAL A 47 -5.70 3.69 -2.29
C VAL A 47 -6.38 2.54 -1.55
N GLU A 48 -5.82 2.14 -0.40
CA GLU A 48 -6.35 1.03 0.40
C GLU A 48 -7.84 1.15 0.69
N ASN A 49 -8.28 2.36 1.08
CA ASN A 49 -9.66 2.62 1.46
C ASN A 49 -10.51 3.23 0.34
N GLY A 50 -9.91 3.60 -0.79
CA GLY A 50 -10.57 4.38 -1.84
C GLY A 50 -10.85 3.65 -3.15
N ILE A 51 -10.27 2.46 -3.37
CA ILE A 51 -10.41 1.75 -4.64
C ILE A 51 -10.85 0.30 -4.41
N SER A 52 -12.02 -0.06 -4.95
CA SER A 52 -12.60 -1.40 -4.83
C SER A 52 -12.29 -2.25 -6.07
N PRO A 53 -11.43 -3.28 -5.96
CA PRO A 53 -11.18 -4.23 -7.05
C PRO A 53 -12.42 -4.99 -7.51
N GLU A 54 -13.39 -5.19 -6.62
CA GLU A 54 -14.65 -5.87 -6.96
C GLU A 54 -15.49 -5.03 -7.93
N VAL A 55 -15.58 -3.72 -7.70
CA VAL A 55 -16.28 -2.81 -8.62
C VAL A 55 -15.64 -2.85 -10.01
N ILE A 56 -14.30 -2.83 -10.08
CA ILE A 56 -13.57 -2.94 -11.34
C ILE A 56 -13.93 -4.24 -12.05
N LYS A 57 -13.83 -5.37 -11.35
CA LYS A 57 -14.15 -6.68 -11.91
C LYS A 57 -15.60 -6.75 -12.43
N ASN A 58 -16.55 -6.25 -11.65
CA ASN A 58 -17.96 -6.31 -12.01
C ASN A 58 -18.32 -5.42 -13.21
N LYS A 59 -17.62 -4.30 -13.39
CA LYS A 59 -17.87 -3.35 -14.49
C LYS A 59 -17.11 -3.66 -15.77
N THR A 60 -15.90 -4.18 -15.65
CA THR A 60 -14.96 -4.30 -16.79
C THR A 60 -14.59 -5.76 -17.11
N GLY A 61 -14.89 -6.69 -16.23
CA GLY A 61 -14.41 -8.08 -16.30
C GLY A 61 -12.93 -8.26 -15.93
N LYS A 62 -12.18 -7.16 -15.72
CA LYS A 62 -10.74 -7.16 -15.44
C LYS A 62 -10.45 -7.48 -13.97
N LYS A 63 -9.41 -8.26 -13.74
CA LYS A 63 -8.92 -8.58 -12.39
C LYS A 63 -8.06 -7.43 -11.87
N ALA A 64 -8.42 -6.87 -10.74
CA ALA A 64 -7.63 -5.85 -10.08
C ALA A 64 -7.19 -6.30 -8.68
N PHE A 65 -6.09 -5.73 -8.19
CA PHE A 65 -5.65 -5.90 -6.81
C PHE A 65 -5.22 -4.54 -6.21
N ASN A 66 -5.68 -4.27 -4.99
CA ASN A 66 -5.37 -3.05 -4.26
C ASN A 66 -4.13 -3.27 -3.37
N LEU A 67 -3.00 -2.70 -3.79
CA LEU A 67 -1.71 -2.72 -3.11
C LEU A 67 -1.41 -1.39 -2.39
N GLY A 68 -2.43 -0.65 -2.00
CA GLY A 68 -2.29 0.48 -1.10
C GLY A 68 -2.04 -0.01 0.33
N PHE A 69 -1.01 0.51 1.00
CA PHE A 69 -0.74 0.23 2.42
C PHE A 69 -0.89 1.51 3.23
N GLN A 70 -1.44 1.40 4.43
CA GLN A 70 -1.61 2.57 5.31
C GLN A 70 -0.28 3.31 5.52
N ALA A 71 -0.35 4.62 5.42
CA ALA A 71 0.77 5.54 5.60
C ALA A 71 1.97 5.32 4.65
N SER A 72 1.82 4.57 3.54
CA SER A 72 2.88 4.38 2.56
C SER A 72 3.43 5.68 2.00
N LYS A 73 4.72 5.66 1.75
CA LYS A 73 5.49 6.70 1.07
C LYS A 73 5.96 6.19 -0.29
N MET A 74 6.60 7.06 -1.07
CA MET A 74 7.14 6.64 -2.37
C MET A 74 8.20 5.53 -2.25
N SER A 75 8.92 5.45 -1.11
CA SER A 75 9.85 4.34 -0.80
C SER A 75 9.16 2.98 -0.71
N ASP A 76 7.98 2.94 -0.07
CA ASP A 76 7.19 1.71 0.07
C ASP A 76 6.60 1.28 -1.29
N ILE A 77 6.08 2.25 -2.05
CA ILE A 77 5.56 2.03 -3.40
C ILE A 77 6.66 1.47 -4.32
N HIS A 78 7.87 2.01 -4.23
CA HIS A 78 9.02 1.52 -4.98
C HIS A 78 9.35 0.06 -4.64
N LEU A 79 9.34 -0.32 -3.34
CA LEU A 79 9.52 -1.71 -2.94
C LEU A 79 8.45 -2.62 -3.54
N ILE A 80 7.16 -2.27 -3.38
CA ILE A 80 6.05 -3.11 -3.87
C ILE A 80 6.14 -3.28 -5.39
N LEU A 81 6.48 -2.22 -6.12
CA LEU A 81 6.66 -2.27 -7.57
C LEU A 81 7.78 -3.24 -7.98
N GLN A 82 8.92 -3.24 -7.28
CA GLN A 82 10.02 -4.18 -7.51
C GLN A 82 9.61 -5.62 -7.15
N LEU A 83 8.86 -5.80 -6.05
CA LEU A 83 8.39 -7.12 -5.63
C LEU A 83 7.35 -7.72 -6.59
N LEU A 84 6.60 -6.93 -7.35
CA LEU A 84 5.74 -7.47 -8.43
C LEU A 84 6.57 -8.29 -9.43
N ASP A 85 7.73 -7.79 -9.83
CA ASP A 85 8.62 -8.52 -10.76
C ASP A 85 9.37 -9.66 -10.07
N GLU A 86 9.89 -9.45 -8.86
CA GLU A 86 10.55 -10.49 -8.05
C GLU A 86 9.64 -11.70 -7.84
N TYR A 87 8.35 -11.46 -7.60
CA TYR A 87 7.33 -12.49 -7.41
C TYR A 87 6.74 -12.99 -8.73
N LYS A 88 7.26 -12.52 -9.89
CA LYS A 88 6.76 -12.89 -11.22
C LYS A 88 5.26 -12.69 -11.38
N ILE A 89 4.73 -11.64 -10.78
CA ILE A 89 3.33 -11.24 -10.93
C ILE A 89 3.23 -10.44 -12.22
N LYS A 90 2.50 -10.97 -13.19
CA LYS A 90 2.23 -10.28 -14.46
C LYS A 90 1.06 -9.33 -14.30
N TYR A 91 1.20 -8.12 -14.83
CA TYR A 91 0.11 -7.14 -14.85
C TYR A 91 0.16 -6.32 -16.14
N GLU A 92 -1.02 -5.86 -16.60
CA GLU A 92 -1.12 -5.01 -17.78
C GLU A 92 -0.74 -3.56 -17.43
N LYS A 93 -1.32 -3.04 -16.34
CA LYS A 93 -1.15 -1.62 -15.97
C LYS A 93 -1.05 -1.43 -14.45
N ALA A 94 -0.16 -0.55 -14.03
CA ALA A 94 -0.05 -0.10 -12.65
C ALA A 94 -0.60 1.33 -12.49
N PHE A 95 -1.43 1.53 -11.48
CA PHE A 95 -1.96 2.84 -11.08
C PHE A 95 -1.30 3.25 -9.77
N ILE A 96 -0.55 4.34 -9.80
CA ILE A 96 0.27 4.79 -8.67
C ILE A 96 -0.27 6.13 -8.16
N GLN A 97 -0.76 6.13 -6.92
CA GLN A 97 -1.17 7.35 -6.24
C GLN A 97 0.03 8.21 -5.92
N VAL A 98 -0.01 9.48 -6.37
CA VAL A 98 0.94 10.52 -5.99
C VAL A 98 0.15 11.76 -5.60
N ASP A 99 0.37 12.24 -4.38
CA ASP A 99 -0.24 13.45 -3.85
C ASP A 99 0.73 14.13 -2.87
N TYR A 100 0.26 14.61 -1.70
CA TYR A 100 1.14 15.18 -0.67
C TYR A 100 2.27 14.25 -0.22
N ILE A 101 2.19 12.93 -0.48
CA ILE A 101 3.30 12.01 -0.23
C ILE A 101 4.52 12.34 -1.08
N PHE A 102 4.37 13.07 -2.18
CA PHE A 102 5.49 13.59 -2.94
C PHE A 102 6.40 14.49 -2.11
N ASN A 103 5.86 15.22 -1.14
CA ASN A 103 6.64 16.05 -0.24
C ASN A 103 7.31 15.26 0.91
N ILE A 104 7.03 13.96 1.03
CA ILE A 104 7.57 13.13 2.10
C ILE A 104 8.66 12.25 1.52
N GLU A 105 9.90 12.73 1.55
CA GLU A 105 11.05 12.00 1.03
C GLU A 105 11.55 10.92 1.98
N ASN A 106 11.50 11.19 3.28
CA ASN A 106 11.95 10.28 4.33
C ASN A 106 10.77 9.63 5.04
N GLY A 107 10.95 8.40 5.45
CA GLY A 107 9.96 7.63 6.18
C GLY A 107 9.40 6.44 5.39
N PHE A 108 8.69 5.59 6.12
CA PHE A 108 8.16 4.32 5.66
C PHE A 108 6.80 4.06 6.30
N SER A 109 6.02 3.19 5.70
CA SER A 109 4.78 2.72 6.29
C SER A 109 5.07 1.84 7.50
N ASN A 110 4.58 2.22 8.66
CA ASN A 110 4.67 1.37 9.85
C ASN A 110 3.91 0.05 9.64
N VAL A 111 2.81 0.07 8.89
CA VAL A 111 2.00 -1.13 8.61
C VAL A 111 2.78 -2.09 7.72
N LEU A 112 3.28 -1.62 6.57
CA LEU A 112 4.10 -2.45 5.70
C LEU A 112 5.36 -2.96 6.43
N SER A 113 5.98 -2.11 7.24
CA SER A 113 7.21 -2.44 7.95
C SER A 113 7.07 -3.67 8.84
N TYR A 114 6.00 -3.77 9.64
CA TYR A 114 5.83 -4.99 10.46
C TYR A 114 5.27 -6.17 9.66
N GLU A 115 4.51 -5.94 8.60
CA GLU A 115 3.99 -7.03 7.77
C GLU A 115 5.08 -7.75 6.96
N ILE A 116 6.17 -7.05 6.60
CA ILE A 116 7.31 -7.65 5.89
C ILE A 116 8.36 -8.30 6.81
N LEU A 117 8.37 -8.00 8.13
CA LEU A 117 9.36 -8.54 9.06
C LEU A 117 9.43 -10.07 9.08
N PRO A 118 8.32 -10.85 9.05
CA PRO A 118 8.39 -12.30 8.94
C PRO A 118 9.19 -12.79 7.73
N PHE A 119 9.24 -11.98 6.67
CA PHE A 119 9.82 -12.29 5.37
C PHE A 119 11.17 -11.60 5.13
N ILE A 120 11.83 -11.08 6.17
CA ILE A 120 13.06 -10.29 6.08
C ILE A 120 14.21 -11.03 5.38
N ASN A 121 14.18 -12.35 5.42
CA ASN A 121 15.18 -13.23 4.79
C ASN A 121 14.72 -13.82 3.45
N GLU A 122 13.54 -13.46 2.95
CA GLU A 122 12.97 -14.05 1.72
C GLU A 122 13.73 -13.60 0.46
N ASN A 123 14.05 -12.30 0.38
CA ASN A 123 14.83 -11.73 -0.72
C ASN A 123 15.55 -10.44 -0.29
N GLN A 124 16.46 -10.00 -1.16
CA GLN A 124 17.30 -8.82 -0.86
C GLN A 124 16.51 -7.50 -0.88
N LEU A 125 15.41 -7.39 -1.66
CA LEU A 125 14.59 -6.18 -1.72
C LEU A 125 13.94 -5.88 -0.37
N ILE A 126 13.31 -6.91 0.24
CA ILE A 126 12.71 -6.80 1.57
C ILE A 126 13.78 -6.49 2.61
N SER A 127 14.90 -7.22 2.58
CA SER A 127 16.02 -7.02 3.52
C SER A 127 16.54 -5.59 3.46
N ASN A 128 16.79 -5.05 2.26
CA ASN A 128 17.26 -3.68 2.07
C ASN A 128 16.25 -2.65 2.57
N HIS A 129 14.96 -2.86 2.30
CA HIS A 129 13.91 -1.96 2.77
C HIS A 129 13.83 -1.94 4.30
N CYS A 130 13.89 -3.11 4.94
CA CYS A 130 13.96 -3.20 6.42
C CYS A 130 15.19 -2.49 6.97
N GLN A 131 16.35 -2.60 6.32
CA GLN A 131 17.58 -1.91 6.72
C GLN A 131 17.45 -0.39 6.61
N LEU A 132 16.83 0.11 5.54
CA LEU A 132 16.61 1.55 5.37
C LEU A 132 15.63 2.11 6.40
N ASN A 133 14.60 1.33 6.74
CA ASN A 133 13.55 1.72 7.69
C ASN A 133 14.04 1.71 9.14
N ASP A 134 14.74 0.67 9.57
CA ASP A 134 15.21 0.50 10.94
C ASP A 134 16.68 0.06 10.97
N LYS A 135 17.58 1.00 10.77
CA LYS A 135 19.03 0.75 10.78
C LYS A 135 19.52 0.21 12.13
N VAL A 136 18.89 0.62 13.23
CA VAL A 136 19.32 0.28 14.59
C VAL A 136 19.04 -1.18 14.91
N ASN A 137 17.83 -1.67 14.59
CA ASN A 137 17.41 -3.03 14.93
C ASN A 137 17.55 -4.01 13.75
N PHE A 138 17.90 -3.54 12.56
CA PHE A 138 17.97 -4.37 11.36
C PHE A 138 18.80 -5.64 11.56
N TRP A 139 20.02 -5.51 12.09
CA TRP A 139 20.89 -6.65 12.30
C TRP A 139 20.26 -7.68 13.24
N LYS A 140 19.64 -7.22 14.34
CA LYS A 140 18.95 -8.09 15.31
C LYS A 140 17.70 -8.74 14.68
N ASN A 141 16.88 -7.96 13.96
CA ASN A 141 15.69 -8.47 13.27
C ASN A 141 16.02 -9.57 12.26
N LYS A 142 17.18 -9.46 11.60
CA LYS A 142 17.62 -10.39 10.57
C LYS A 142 18.33 -11.62 11.12
N ASN A 143 19.18 -11.46 12.15
CA ASN A 143 20.15 -12.49 12.55
C ASN A 143 19.92 -13.06 13.95
N VAL A 144 19.16 -12.38 14.82
CA VAL A 144 18.86 -12.90 16.15
C VAL A 144 17.53 -13.65 16.12
N PRO A 145 17.53 -14.97 16.38
CA PRO A 145 16.31 -15.78 16.27
C PRO A 145 15.22 -15.26 17.20
N PHE A 146 13.99 -15.20 16.69
CA PHE A 146 12.80 -14.75 17.38
C PHE A 146 12.76 -13.24 17.76
N TYR A 147 13.86 -12.50 17.62
CA TYR A 147 13.93 -11.09 18.05
C TYR A 147 12.82 -10.24 17.39
N ARG A 148 12.63 -10.32 16.05
CA ARG A 148 11.61 -9.55 15.32
C ARG A 148 10.19 -9.80 15.82
N TYR A 149 9.89 -11.02 16.25
CA TYR A 149 8.58 -11.38 16.78
C TYR A 149 8.37 -10.89 18.20
N SER A 150 9.41 -10.89 19.03
CA SER A 150 9.34 -10.44 20.42
C SER A 150 9.12 -8.94 20.53
N ILE A 151 9.89 -8.13 19.78
CA ILE A 151 9.77 -6.66 19.82
C ILE A 151 8.53 -6.13 19.09
N THR A 152 8.00 -6.88 18.13
CA THR A 152 6.82 -6.51 17.35
C THR A 152 5.60 -7.39 17.72
N SER A 153 5.60 -7.94 18.93
CA SER A 153 4.62 -8.93 19.40
C SER A 153 3.15 -8.46 19.33
N GLN A 154 2.90 -7.15 19.43
CA GLN A 154 1.55 -6.57 19.28
C GLN A 154 0.98 -6.73 17.86
N LYS A 155 1.82 -6.87 16.85
CA LYS A 155 1.45 -6.93 15.42
C LYS A 155 1.64 -8.31 14.80
N ILE A 156 2.77 -8.97 15.07
CA ILE A 156 3.14 -10.27 14.50
C ILE A 156 3.43 -11.32 15.57
N GLY A 157 2.96 -11.11 16.81
CA GLY A 157 3.13 -12.03 17.92
C GLY A 157 2.13 -13.19 17.93
N ILE A 158 2.01 -13.84 19.09
CA ILE A 158 1.23 -15.09 19.28
C ILE A 158 -0.23 -14.96 18.83
N ARG A 159 -0.88 -13.82 19.09
CA ARG A 159 -2.27 -13.57 18.66
C ARG A 159 -2.43 -13.70 17.15
N GLU A 160 -1.50 -13.10 16.39
CA GLU A 160 -1.56 -13.14 14.93
C GLU A 160 -1.18 -14.54 14.40
N VAL A 161 -0.20 -15.20 15.01
CA VAL A 161 0.16 -16.60 14.70
C VAL A 161 -1.06 -17.52 14.89
N VAL A 162 -1.74 -17.45 16.03
CA VAL A 162 -2.95 -18.24 16.29
C VAL A 162 -4.05 -17.90 15.29
N SER A 163 -4.23 -16.62 14.97
CA SER A 163 -5.24 -16.18 13.99
C SER A 163 -4.93 -16.71 12.57
N ASN A 164 -3.66 -16.78 12.17
CA ASN A 164 -3.24 -17.40 10.93
C ASN A 164 -3.53 -18.91 10.93
N LEU A 165 -3.18 -19.63 12.01
CA LEU A 165 -3.47 -21.06 12.15
C LEU A 165 -4.97 -21.39 12.15
N MET A 166 -5.80 -20.48 12.68
CA MET A 166 -7.26 -20.60 12.66
C MET A 166 -7.88 -20.11 11.35
N GLU A 167 -7.09 -19.69 10.38
CA GLU A 167 -7.54 -19.19 9.06
C GLU A 167 -8.57 -18.05 9.16
N LYS A 168 -8.47 -17.21 10.19
CA LYS A 168 -9.40 -16.10 10.38
C LYS A 168 -9.27 -15.08 9.25
N LYS A 169 -10.32 -14.90 8.48
CA LYS A 169 -10.36 -13.92 7.40
C LYS A 169 -10.33 -12.47 7.89
N THR A 170 -9.87 -11.58 7.03
CA THR A 170 -9.86 -10.14 7.25
C THR A 170 -10.54 -9.42 6.08
N PRO A 171 -11.07 -8.19 6.25
CA PRO A 171 -11.65 -7.43 5.14
C PRO A 171 -10.68 -7.26 3.95
N VAL A 172 -9.39 -7.05 4.23
CA VAL A 172 -8.34 -6.97 3.21
C VAL A 172 -8.23 -8.25 2.38
N ASN A 173 -8.37 -9.40 3.02
CA ASN A 173 -8.32 -10.71 2.39
C ASN A 173 -9.52 -10.94 1.46
N GLU A 174 -10.73 -10.63 1.95
CA GLU A 174 -11.96 -10.86 1.21
C GLU A 174 -12.11 -9.90 0.01
N ASN A 175 -11.60 -8.67 0.12
CA ASN A 175 -11.81 -7.60 -0.85
C ASN A 175 -10.58 -7.32 -1.74
N LYS A 176 -9.70 -8.31 -1.96
CA LYS A 176 -8.51 -8.15 -2.83
C LYS A 176 -7.64 -6.93 -2.47
N GLY A 177 -7.40 -6.73 -1.18
CA GLY A 177 -6.59 -5.65 -0.65
C GLY A 177 -7.34 -4.36 -0.32
N TYR A 178 -8.60 -4.21 -0.70
CA TYR A 178 -9.44 -3.07 -0.30
C TYR A 178 -9.90 -3.22 1.16
N SER A 179 -9.81 -2.13 1.91
CA SER A 179 -10.27 -2.05 3.31
C SER A 179 -11.31 -0.93 3.45
N PRO A 180 -12.60 -1.24 3.43
CA PRO A 180 -13.65 -0.22 3.49
C PRO A 180 -13.66 0.54 4.82
N LEU A 181 -13.90 1.85 4.76
CA LEU A 181 -14.20 2.69 5.92
C LEU A 181 -15.68 3.05 5.90
N TYR A 182 -16.30 3.11 7.06
CA TYR A 182 -17.74 3.42 7.21
C TYR A 182 -17.94 4.70 8.00
N GLY A 183 -19.12 5.28 7.85
CA GLY A 183 -19.54 6.50 8.50
C GLY A 183 -19.15 7.76 7.74
N ASN A 184 -19.61 8.88 8.26
CA ASN A 184 -19.35 10.22 7.73
C ASN A 184 -18.73 11.07 8.82
N PHE A 185 -17.69 11.78 8.45
CA PHE A 185 -17.04 12.70 9.36
C PHE A 185 -17.70 14.09 9.29
N SER A 186 -18.04 14.61 10.44
CA SER A 186 -18.56 15.97 10.60
C SER A 186 -17.52 16.85 11.29
N GLY A 187 -16.62 17.44 10.55
CA GLY A 187 -15.72 18.45 11.10
C GLY A 187 -14.23 18.21 10.86
N GLY A 188 -13.42 19.21 11.14
CA GLY A 188 -11.98 19.24 10.95
C GLY A 188 -11.56 20.09 9.75
N LYS A 189 -10.55 20.92 9.98
CA LYS A 189 -9.89 21.69 8.91
C LYS A 189 -8.76 20.86 8.35
N TYR A 190 -8.74 20.62 7.05
CA TYR A 190 -7.63 20.00 6.36
C TYR A 190 -7.21 20.90 5.21
N ALA A 191 -5.92 21.12 5.11
CA ALA A 191 -5.32 21.85 4.00
C ALA A 191 -4.19 21.01 3.41
N LEU A 192 -4.03 21.05 2.10
CA LEU A 192 -2.86 20.51 1.45
C LEU A 192 -1.62 21.38 1.77
N PRO A 193 -0.41 20.85 1.59
CA PRO A 193 0.81 21.66 1.77
C PRO A 193 0.80 22.91 0.88
N ASN A 194 1.31 24.03 1.37
CA ASN A 194 1.39 25.28 0.60
C ASN A 194 2.48 25.27 -0.47
N SER A 195 3.49 24.41 -0.32
CA SER A 195 4.62 24.29 -1.24
C SER A 195 4.83 22.85 -1.68
N ILE A 196 5.47 22.69 -2.83
CA ILE A 196 5.90 21.41 -3.34
C ILE A 196 7.43 21.31 -3.33
N ASN A 197 7.96 20.17 -2.94
CA ASN A 197 9.39 19.90 -2.99
C ASN A 197 9.90 19.93 -4.44
N SER A 198 11.15 20.36 -4.62
CA SER A 198 11.77 20.37 -5.94
C SER A 198 11.84 19.00 -6.58
N LYS A 199 12.10 17.95 -5.78
CA LYS A 199 12.19 16.54 -6.18
C LYS A 199 11.79 15.63 -5.03
N ASN A 200 11.50 14.36 -5.37
CA ASN A 200 11.40 13.25 -4.44
C ASN A 200 12.22 12.08 -5.00
N LYS A 201 13.27 11.70 -4.30
CA LYS A 201 14.19 10.63 -4.71
C LYS A 201 13.49 9.32 -5.06
N TYR A 202 12.51 8.91 -4.27
CA TYR A 202 11.82 7.64 -4.49
C TYR A 202 10.80 7.71 -5.62
N TYR A 203 10.18 8.88 -5.86
CA TYR A 203 9.40 9.10 -7.07
C TYR A 203 10.28 8.93 -8.33
N ASP A 204 11.47 9.54 -8.33
CA ASP A 204 12.42 9.42 -9.44
C ASP A 204 12.84 7.95 -9.66
N LEU A 205 13.04 7.19 -8.57
CA LEU A 205 13.34 5.75 -8.65
C LEU A 205 12.16 4.95 -9.21
N VAL A 206 10.92 5.26 -8.83
CA VAL A 206 9.70 4.63 -9.39
C VAL A 206 9.61 4.89 -10.89
N VAL A 207 9.76 6.14 -11.32
CA VAL A 207 9.73 6.51 -12.75
C VAL A 207 10.82 5.77 -13.52
N LYS A 208 12.06 5.82 -13.02
CA LYS A 208 13.21 5.13 -13.64
C LYS A 208 12.97 3.62 -13.74
N TYR A 209 12.40 3.02 -12.69
CA TYR A 209 12.08 1.60 -12.69
C TYR A 209 11.06 1.25 -13.77
N CYS A 210 9.97 2.01 -13.86
CA CYS A 210 8.92 1.80 -14.87
C CYS A 210 9.48 1.93 -16.30
N LEU A 211 10.30 2.94 -16.56
CA LEU A 211 10.93 3.14 -17.87
C LEU A 211 11.87 1.98 -18.24
N ASN A 212 12.76 1.58 -17.33
CA ASN A 212 13.73 0.52 -17.57
C ASN A 212 13.07 -0.85 -17.82
N HIS A 213 11.93 -1.12 -17.17
CA HIS A 213 11.22 -2.39 -17.30
C HIS A 213 10.01 -2.30 -18.23
N LYS A 214 9.87 -1.18 -18.99
CA LYS A 214 8.77 -0.95 -19.95
C LYS A 214 7.39 -1.21 -19.34
N LYS A 215 7.17 -0.73 -18.08
CA LYS A 215 5.90 -0.88 -17.37
C LYS A 215 4.93 0.20 -17.79
N GLU A 216 3.71 -0.19 -18.10
CA GLU A 216 2.63 0.79 -18.28
C GLU A 216 2.16 1.30 -16.92
N VAL A 217 2.32 2.59 -16.68
CA VAL A 217 2.00 3.24 -15.39
C VAL A 217 1.14 4.49 -15.61
N VAL A 218 0.17 4.66 -14.72
CA VAL A 218 -0.64 5.88 -14.62
C VAL A 218 -0.46 6.45 -13.23
N PHE A 219 0.08 7.66 -13.13
CA PHE A 219 0.12 8.42 -11.89
C PHE A 219 -1.19 9.17 -11.69
N PHE A 220 -1.72 9.15 -10.46
CA PHE A 220 -2.99 9.82 -10.16
C PHE A 220 -3.04 10.40 -8.75
N THR A 221 -3.89 11.42 -8.55
CA THR A 221 -4.31 11.88 -7.22
C THR A 221 -5.69 11.33 -6.90
N ALA A 222 -5.93 10.93 -5.65
CA ALA A 222 -7.27 10.57 -5.18
C ALA A 222 -8.04 11.81 -4.69
N PRO A 223 -9.39 11.75 -4.52
CA PRO A 223 -10.19 12.87 -4.07
C PRO A 223 -9.83 13.35 -2.66
N PHE A 224 -9.89 14.65 -2.44
CA PHE A 224 -9.73 15.29 -1.14
C PHE A 224 -11.00 16.04 -0.74
N ARG A 225 -11.26 16.05 0.55
CA ARG A 225 -12.18 16.99 1.18
C ARG A 225 -11.40 18.19 1.69
N ILE A 226 -11.33 19.26 0.91
CA ILE A 226 -10.55 20.44 1.23
C ILE A 226 -11.46 21.62 1.55
N LEU A 227 -11.11 22.34 2.63
CA LEU A 227 -11.75 23.61 2.92
C LEU A 227 -11.34 24.66 1.86
N ASN A 228 -12.33 25.47 1.45
CA ASN A 228 -12.14 26.55 0.50
C ASN A 228 -11.70 26.14 -0.92
N ASN A 229 -11.80 24.86 -1.27
CA ASN A 229 -11.43 24.32 -2.58
C ASN A 229 -10.01 24.74 -3.04
N ASP A 230 -9.07 24.86 -2.11
CA ASP A 230 -7.67 25.20 -2.44
C ASP A 230 -6.91 23.96 -2.89
N PHE A 231 -6.84 23.76 -4.19
CA PHE A 231 -6.09 22.68 -4.86
C PHE A 231 -4.74 23.17 -5.43
N SER A 232 -4.25 24.33 -5.00
CA SER A 232 -3.00 24.92 -5.52
C SER A 232 -1.79 23.96 -5.42
N PHE A 233 -1.73 23.14 -4.39
CA PHE A 233 -0.72 22.09 -4.26
C PHE A 233 -0.81 21.07 -5.41
N VAL A 234 -2.01 20.62 -5.76
CA VAL A 234 -2.21 19.63 -6.83
C VAL A 234 -1.85 20.22 -8.18
N GLN A 235 -2.20 21.48 -8.44
CA GLN A 235 -1.79 22.19 -9.65
C GLN A 235 -0.25 22.28 -9.78
N LYS A 236 0.45 22.56 -8.68
CA LYS A 236 1.93 22.50 -8.65
C LYS A 236 2.45 21.08 -8.88
N LEU A 237 1.75 20.05 -8.39
CA LEU A 237 2.12 18.66 -8.62
C LEU A 237 1.94 18.27 -10.09
N GLU A 238 0.90 18.73 -10.77
CA GLU A 238 0.67 18.54 -12.21
C GLU A 238 1.80 19.14 -13.06
N THR A 239 2.39 20.27 -12.65
CA THR A 239 3.57 20.83 -13.36
C THR A 239 4.83 19.97 -13.17
N LYS A 240 4.91 19.21 -12.08
CA LYS A 240 6.03 18.26 -11.80
C LYS A 240 5.83 16.92 -12.48
N ILE A 241 4.59 16.49 -12.64
CA ILE A 241 4.19 15.20 -13.19
C ILE A 241 3.17 15.47 -14.30
N PRO A 242 3.60 15.80 -15.52
CA PRO A 242 2.69 16.22 -16.61
C PRO A 242 1.61 15.19 -16.97
N GLU A 243 1.90 13.90 -16.77
CA GLU A 243 0.97 12.79 -17.03
C GLU A 243 0.04 12.47 -15.85
N LEU A 244 0.08 13.27 -14.78
CA LEU A 244 -0.74 13.05 -13.59
C LEU A 244 -2.23 13.15 -13.90
N LYS A 245 -2.98 12.11 -13.57
CA LYS A 245 -4.43 12.12 -13.64
C LYS A 245 -4.99 12.71 -12.34
N ASN A 246 -5.49 13.91 -12.43
CA ASN A 246 -5.96 14.66 -11.27
C ASN A 246 -7.43 14.35 -10.96
N PHE A 247 -7.66 13.61 -9.87
CA PHE A 247 -9.00 13.32 -9.34
C PHE A 247 -9.28 14.04 -8.02
N SER A 248 -8.47 15.00 -7.62
CA SER A 248 -8.52 15.63 -6.30
C SER A 248 -9.88 16.27 -5.97
N ASN A 249 -10.61 16.77 -6.98
CA ASN A 249 -11.91 17.45 -6.82
C ASN A 249 -13.09 16.66 -7.42
N GLU A 250 -12.95 15.37 -7.68
CA GLU A 250 -14.00 14.58 -8.33
C GLU A 250 -15.19 14.23 -7.43
N LEU A 251 -15.02 14.34 -6.11
CA LEU A 251 -16.07 14.07 -5.13
C LEU A 251 -16.27 15.28 -4.21
N PRO A 252 -17.01 16.31 -4.66
CA PRO A 252 -17.19 17.53 -3.85
C PRO A 252 -18.14 17.35 -2.66
N ASN A 253 -18.94 16.26 -2.63
CA ASN A 253 -19.90 16.04 -1.56
C ASN A 253 -19.28 15.35 -0.35
N ASN A 254 -19.37 16.00 0.79
CA ASN A 254 -18.82 15.53 2.08
C ASN A 254 -19.35 14.16 2.54
N LYS A 255 -20.55 13.75 2.08
CA LYS A 255 -21.13 12.44 2.43
C LYS A 255 -20.26 11.25 2.00
N TYR A 256 -19.37 11.44 1.03
CA TYR A 256 -18.47 10.40 0.50
C TYR A 256 -17.16 10.24 1.28
N PHE A 257 -16.97 11.03 2.33
CA PHE A 257 -15.73 11.01 3.11
C PHE A 257 -15.97 10.50 4.54
N GLN A 258 -15.08 9.63 4.98
CA GLN A 258 -14.98 9.22 6.38
C GLN A 258 -14.23 10.28 7.20
N ASN A 259 -13.25 10.93 6.60
CA ASN A 259 -12.54 12.09 7.14
C ASN A 259 -11.99 12.95 5.98
N ASN A 260 -11.13 13.92 6.27
CA ASN A 260 -10.68 14.92 5.27
C ASN A 260 -9.93 14.33 4.06
N ASN A 261 -9.29 13.18 4.20
CA ASN A 261 -8.47 12.60 3.15
C ASN A 261 -8.75 11.12 2.86
N HIS A 262 -9.74 10.53 3.53
CA HIS A 262 -10.16 9.16 3.25
C HIS A 262 -11.63 9.12 2.84
N LEU A 263 -11.91 8.39 1.79
CA LEU A 263 -13.27 8.07 1.38
C LEU A 263 -13.90 7.06 2.35
N ASN A 264 -15.19 7.16 2.56
CA ASN A 264 -15.96 6.07 3.13
C ASN A 264 -16.28 5.04 2.04
N HIS A 265 -16.96 3.96 2.41
CA HIS A 265 -17.30 2.87 1.48
C HIS A 265 -18.06 3.38 0.24
N ASP A 266 -19.09 4.20 0.44
CA ASP A 266 -19.89 4.76 -0.66
C ASP A 266 -19.04 5.64 -1.57
N GLY A 267 -18.18 6.48 -0.99
CA GLY A 267 -17.24 7.31 -1.72
C GLY A 267 -16.23 6.49 -2.53
N ALA A 268 -15.74 5.39 -1.97
CA ALA A 268 -14.82 4.48 -2.67
C ALA A 268 -15.48 3.81 -3.89
N ILE A 269 -16.75 3.39 -3.76
CA ILE A 269 -17.51 2.82 -4.87
C ILE A 269 -17.69 3.86 -5.99
N VAL A 270 -18.13 5.08 -5.63
CA VAL A 270 -18.32 6.17 -6.60
C VAL A 270 -17.00 6.54 -7.26
N PHE A 271 -15.92 6.70 -6.48
CA PHE A 271 -14.60 7.04 -7.02
C PHE A 271 -14.06 5.95 -7.95
N THR A 272 -14.24 4.68 -7.59
CA THR A 272 -13.81 3.57 -8.45
C THR A 272 -14.55 3.59 -9.79
N ASN A 273 -15.84 3.91 -9.82
CA ASN A 273 -16.59 4.08 -11.07
C ASN A 273 -16.05 5.25 -11.92
N ILE A 274 -15.73 6.39 -11.27
CA ILE A 274 -15.09 7.54 -11.95
C ILE A 274 -13.75 7.15 -12.58
N LEU A 275 -12.92 6.38 -11.84
CA LEU A 275 -11.65 5.89 -12.37
C LEU A 275 -11.85 5.00 -13.60
N ILE A 276 -12.80 4.07 -13.56
CA ILE A 276 -13.11 3.17 -14.68
C ILE A 276 -13.48 4.00 -15.92
N GLU A 277 -14.37 4.96 -15.77
CA GLU A 277 -14.86 5.79 -16.86
C GLU A 277 -13.75 6.67 -17.45
N LYS A 278 -13.07 7.45 -16.60
CA LYS A 278 -12.09 8.44 -17.06
C LYS A 278 -10.77 7.83 -17.54
N LEU A 279 -10.39 6.67 -17.02
CA LEU A 279 -9.16 5.96 -17.42
C LEU A 279 -9.44 4.87 -18.46
N LYS A 280 -10.72 4.64 -18.83
CA LYS A 280 -11.16 3.64 -19.80
C LYS A 280 -10.62 2.24 -19.46
N LEU A 281 -10.85 1.82 -18.21
CA LEU A 281 -10.41 0.51 -17.72
C LEU A 281 -11.19 -0.66 -18.31
#